data_e9c471c1769c9ed25d0001940254f38d
#
_entry.id   e9c471c1769c9ed25d0001940254f38d
#
_cell.length_a   1.000
_cell.length_b   1.000
_cell.length_c   1.000
_cell.angle_alpha   90.00
_cell.angle_beta   90.00
_cell.angle_gamma   90.00
#
_symmetry.space_group_name_H-M   'P 1'
#
loop_
_entity.id
_entity.type
_entity.pdbx_description
1 polymer ?
#
loop_
_entity_poly.entity_id
_entity_poly.type
_entity_poly.pdbx_seq_one_letter_code
_entity_poly.pdbx_strand_id
1 'polypeptide(L)'
;MREYELEVLEQYDIEVISTRKTRGAYFCNTKEGLMLLGPAGISVGRAPLMYVLLCYLESRHGMKVDTPIFTKAGKLFSVSQDGTKYMLKKWVSGRECEVRRERDVLEAAQALGLLHQRMDWGEILGDGAWTKEKMQEMIPQASDHEPVLEIELKPFAGRDMLSELR
;
A
#
# COMPACT_ATOMS: atom_id res chain seq x y z
N MET A 1 -12.57 4.07 -21.79
CA MET A 1 -11.94 4.64 -20.59
C MET A 1 -12.62 5.99 -20.37
N ARG A 2 -13.05 6.31 -19.17
CA ARG A 2 -13.59 7.64 -18.91
C ARG A 2 -12.40 8.63 -18.86
N GLU A 3 -12.59 9.83 -19.37
CA GLU A 3 -11.57 10.87 -19.47
C GLU A 3 -10.83 11.12 -18.13
N TYR A 4 -11.54 11.02 -17.01
CA TYR A 4 -11.03 11.18 -15.64
C TYR A 4 -9.97 10.17 -15.21
N GLU A 5 -9.98 8.98 -15.78
CA GLU A 5 -9.07 7.87 -15.39
C GLU A 5 -7.71 8.01 -16.07
N LEU A 6 -7.69 8.59 -17.25
CA LEU A 6 -6.44 8.95 -17.95
C LEU A 6 -5.72 10.07 -17.22
N GLU A 7 -6.45 11.10 -16.81
CA GLU A 7 -5.91 12.25 -16.09
C GLU A 7 -5.23 11.84 -14.78
N VAL A 8 -5.84 10.87 -14.07
CA VAL A 8 -5.25 10.35 -12.83
C VAL A 8 -3.95 9.61 -13.10
N LEU A 9 -3.86 8.82 -14.18
CA LEU A 9 -2.64 8.10 -14.56
C LEU A 9 -1.52 9.03 -15.03
N GLU A 10 -1.83 10.17 -15.63
CA GLU A 10 -0.85 11.18 -16.05
C GLU A 10 -0.07 11.79 -14.86
N GLN A 11 -0.63 11.69 -13.65
CA GLN A 11 0.04 12.13 -12.42
C GLN A 11 1.20 11.22 -12.02
N TYR A 12 1.34 10.04 -12.62
CA TYR A 12 2.42 9.08 -12.34
C TYR A 12 3.47 9.08 -13.46
N ASP A 13 4.72 8.80 -13.08
CA ASP A 13 5.82 8.64 -14.03
C ASP A 13 5.90 7.17 -14.46
N ILE A 14 4.92 6.76 -15.26
CA ILE A 14 4.78 5.39 -15.78
C ILE A 14 4.39 5.41 -17.26
N GLU A 15 4.82 4.41 -18.00
CA GLU A 15 4.37 4.20 -19.37
C GLU A 15 3.31 3.11 -19.44
N VAL A 16 2.05 3.53 -19.60
CA VAL A 16 0.90 2.63 -19.67
C VAL A 16 0.76 2.07 -21.08
N ILE A 17 0.84 0.75 -21.23
CA ILE A 17 0.65 0.03 -22.49
C ILE A 17 -0.83 -0.25 -22.73
N SER A 18 -1.53 -0.72 -21.70
CA SER A 18 -2.96 -1.02 -21.78
C SER A 18 -3.62 -0.97 -20.42
N THR A 19 -4.93 -0.73 -20.41
CA THR A 19 -5.74 -0.74 -19.19
C THR A 19 -6.96 -1.64 -19.34
N ARG A 20 -7.34 -2.28 -18.25
CA ARG A 20 -8.55 -3.12 -18.17
C ARG A 20 -9.31 -2.82 -16.89
N LYS A 21 -10.58 -2.46 -17.01
CA LYS A 21 -11.48 -2.22 -15.87
C LYS A 21 -11.79 -3.53 -15.15
N THR A 22 -11.78 -3.49 -13.80
CA THR A 22 -12.20 -4.57 -12.93
C THR A 22 -12.90 -3.97 -11.71
N ARG A 23 -13.92 -4.60 -11.17
CA ARG A 23 -14.64 -4.30 -9.91
C ARG A 23 -14.31 -2.95 -9.22
N GLY A 24 -14.46 -1.83 -9.94
CA GLY A 24 -14.20 -0.48 -9.41
C GLY A 24 -12.74 -0.01 -9.44
N ALA A 25 -11.84 -0.79 -10.04
CA ALA A 25 -10.43 -0.45 -10.23
C ALA A 25 -10.00 -0.70 -11.69
N TYR A 26 -8.74 -0.38 -12.01
CA TYR A 26 -8.15 -0.56 -13.33
C TYR A 26 -6.84 -1.31 -13.22
N PHE A 27 -6.74 -2.44 -13.89
CA PHE A 27 -5.45 -3.04 -14.17
C PHE A 27 -4.74 -2.22 -15.24
N CYS A 28 -3.53 -1.79 -14.94
CA CYS A 28 -2.65 -1.05 -15.82
C CYS A 28 -1.46 -1.93 -16.16
N ASN A 29 -1.36 -2.36 -17.41
CA ASN A 29 -0.16 -3.01 -17.91
C ASN A 29 0.82 -1.91 -18.32
N THR A 30 1.97 -1.86 -17.68
CA THR A 30 2.99 -0.84 -17.89
C THR A 30 4.31 -1.48 -18.29
N LYS A 31 5.28 -0.69 -18.74
CA LYS A 31 6.64 -1.20 -19.01
C LYS A 31 7.32 -1.76 -17.76
N GLU A 32 6.99 -1.22 -16.59
CA GLU A 32 7.54 -1.62 -15.30
C GLU A 32 6.82 -2.84 -14.69
N GLY A 33 5.72 -3.28 -15.32
CA GLY A 33 4.93 -4.44 -14.86
C GLY A 33 3.45 -4.15 -14.70
N LEU A 34 2.76 -5.07 -14.06
CA LEU A 34 1.33 -4.95 -13.80
C LEU A 34 1.09 -4.07 -12.57
N MET A 35 0.18 -3.11 -12.70
CA MET A 35 -0.23 -2.21 -11.63
C MET A 35 -1.75 -2.18 -11.50
N LEU A 36 -2.24 -1.78 -10.33
CA LEU A 36 -3.66 -1.59 -10.03
C LEU A 36 -3.92 -0.15 -9.61
N LEU A 37 -4.74 0.56 -10.37
CA LEU A 37 -5.27 1.86 -10.00
C LEU A 37 -6.68 1.69 -9.42
N GLY A 38 -6.89 2.14 -8.20
CA GLY A 38 -8.19 2.09 -7.56
C GLY A 38 -8.45 3.25 -6.62
N PRO A 39 -9.71 3.47 -6.23
CA PRO A 39 -10.04 4.42 -5.17
C PRO A 39 -9.24 4.11 -3.91
N ALA A 40 -8.75 5.14 -3.24
CA ALA A 40 -7.98 4.98 -2.03
C ALA A 40 -8.87 4.50 -0.88
N GLY A 41 -8.72 3.22 -0.50
CA GLY A 41 -9.44 2.61 0.63
C GLY A 41 -8.83 2.91 2.00
N ILE A 42 -7.84 3.80 2.07
CA ILE A 42 -7.11 4.15 3.28
C ILE A 42 -7.08 5.66 3.48
N SER A 43 -7.10 6.11 4.73
CA SER A 43 -6.99 7.54 5.04
C SER A 43 -5.58 8.08 4.77
N VAL A 44 -5.50 9.38 4.48
CA VAL A 44 -4.22 10.06 4.23
C VAL A 44 -3.24 9.87 5.40
N GLY A 45 -3.73 9.92 6.64
CA GLY A 45 -2.89 9.76 7.83
C GLY A 45 -2.32 8.35 8.03
N ARG A 46 -2.96 7.31 7.49
CA ARG A 46 -2.51 5.91 7.62
C ARG A 46 -1.66 5.43 6.44
N ALA A 47 -1.78 6.09 5.29
CA ALA A 47 -1.11 5.66 4.08
C ALA A 47 0.43 5.62 4.20
N PRO A 48 1.11 6.58 4.84
CA PRO A 48 2.55 6.51 5.02
C PRO A 48 3.00 5.30 5.83
N LEU A 49 2.32 4.98 6.93
CA LEU A 49 2.64 3.80 7.73
C LEU A 49 2.45 2.50 6.94
N MET A 50 1.34 2.41 6.20
CA MET A 50 1.10 1.27 5.31
C MET A 50 2.23 1.14 4.27
N TYR A 51 2.64 2.23 3.63
CA TYR A 51 3.72 2.23 2.65
C TYR A 51 5.02 1.68 3.25
N VAL A 52 5.41 2.21 4.41
CA VAL A 52 6.63 1.78 5.12
C VAL A 52 6.58 0.28 5.45
N LEU A 53 5.44 -0.19 5.98
CA LEU A 53 5.24 -1.61 6.29
C LEU A 53 5.37 -2.50 5.05
N LEU A 54 4.75 -2.12 3.94
CA LEU A 54 4.84 -2.88 2.70
C LEU A 54 6.26 -2.90 2.13
N CYS A 55 6.98 -1.78 2.19
CA CYS A 55 8.40 -1.72 1.82
C CYS A 55 9.27 -2.62 2.72
N TYR A 56 9.01 -2.66 4.02
CA TYR A 56 9.69 -3.55 4.95
C TYR A 56 9.49 -5.02 4.57
N LEU A 57 8.25 -5.43 4.35
CA LEU A 57 7.91 -6.81 3.95
C LEU A 57 8.53 -7.19 2.60
N GLU A 58 8.55 -6.28 1.64
CA GLU A 58 9.17 -6.49 0.32
C GLU A 58 10.70 -6.61 0.45
N SER A 59 11.35 -5.66 1.12
CA SER A 59 12.81 -5.55 1.16
C SER A 59 13.48 -6.57 2.11
N ARG A 60 12.91 -6.78 3.30
CA ARG A 60 13.49 -7.67 4.31
C ARG A 60 13.11 -9.13 4.10
N HIS A 61 11.94 -9.38 3.58
CA HIS A 61 11.38 -10.72 3.52
C HIS A 61 11.10 -11.21 2.10
N GLY A 62 11.32 -10.38 1.08
CA GLY A 62 11.06 -10.72 -0.32
C GLY A 62 9.59 -11.05 -0.59
N MET A 63 8.68 -10.54 0.24
CA MET A 63 7.25 -10.77 0.04
C MET A 63 6.75 -9.95 -1.15
N LYS A 64 5.92 -10.57 -1.97
CA LYS A 64 5.22 -9.86 -3.05
C LYS A 64 4.00 -9.18 -2.45
N VAL A 65 4.06 -7.86 -2.35
CA VAL A 65 3.02 -7.02 -1.77
C VAL A 65 2.60 -5.92 -2.75
N ASP A 66 1.42 -5.36 -2.56
CA ASP A 66 0.84 -4.32 -3.39
C ASP A 66 1.34 -2.91 -3.00
N THR A 67 2.66 -2.72 -3.04
CA THR A 67 3.32 -1.46 -2.66
C THR A 67 2.82 -0.30 -3.53
N PRO A 68 2.36 0.82 -2.93
CA PRO A 68 1.97 2.01 -3.67
C PRO A 68 3.11 2.64 -4.46
N ILE A 69 2.76 3.24 -5.59
CA ILE A 69 3.66 4.02 -6.45
C ILE A 69 3.41 5.51 -6.18
N PHE A 70 4.47 6.29 -6.05
CA PHE A 70 4.36 7.73 -5.87
C PHE A 70 3.99 8.44 -7.17
N THR A 71 3.20 9.49 -7.06
CA THR A 71 2.98 10.44 -8.15
C THR A 71 4.26 11.21 -8.48
N LYS A 72 4.31 11.88 -9.64
CA LYS A 72 5.39 12.81 -10.02
C LYS A 72 5.65 13.91 -8.97
N ALA A 73 4.61 14.27 -8.21
CA ALA A 73 4.69 15.21 -7.11
C ALA A 73 5.11 14.59 -5.76
N GLY A 74 5.54 13.32 -5.73
CA GLY A 74 5.95 12.61 -4.51
C GLY A 74 4.80 12.28 -3.56
N LYS A 75 3.55 12.26 -4.03
CA LYS A 75 2.37 11.94 -3.21
C LYS A 75 1.97 10.47 -3.38
N LEU A 76 1.43 9.86 -2.31
CA LEU A 76 0.87 8.49 -2.35
C LEU A 76 -0.49 8.42 -3.04
N PHE A 77 -1.17 9.55 -3.18
CA PHE A 77 -2.48 9.66 -3.79
C PHE A 77 -2.43 10.55 -5.02
N SER A 78 -3.09 10.13 -6.07
CA SER A 78 -3.53 11.00 -7.16
C SER A 78 -4.97 11.45 -6.89
N VAL A 79 -5.35 12.58 -7.46
CA VAL A 79 -6.66 13.18 -7.24
C VAL A 79 -7.30 13.45 -8.60
N SER A 80 -8.53 12.99 -8.80
CA SER A 80 -9.33 13.32 -9.99
C SER A 80 -9.99 14.69 -9.86
N GLN A 81 -10.53 15.21 -10.94
CA GLN A 81 -11.21 16.53 -10.98
C GLN A 81 -12.38 16.63 -10.00
N ASP A 82 -13.06 15.53 -9.70
CA ASP A 82 -14.15 15.47 -8.73
C ASP A 82 -13.67 15.36 -7.27
N GLY A 83 -12.34 15.40 -7.02
CA GLY A 83 -11.74 15.29 -5.70
C GLY A 83 -11.60 13.86 -5.19
N THR A 84 -11.96 12.85 -5.97
CA THR A 84 -11.78 11.45 -5.58
C THR A 84 -10.30 11.10 -5.55
N LYS A 85 -9.85 10.50 -4.45
CA LYS A 85 -8.46 10.06 -4.28
C LYS A 85 -8.29 8.65 -4.81
N TYR A 86 -7.26 8.46 -5.62
CA TYR A 86 -6.83 7.18 -6.16
C TYR A 86 -5.45 6.82 -5.67
N MET A 87 -5.16 5.54 -5.68
CA MET A 87 -3.83 5.01 -5.39
C MET A 87 -3.45 4.02 -6.48
N LEU A 88 -2.26 4.19 -7.04
CA LEU A 88 -1.65 3.24 -7.95
C LEU A 88 -0.73 2.33 -7.14
N LYS A 89 -0.85 1.01 -7.32
CA LYS A 89 -0.09 0.02 -6.59
C LYS A 89 0.56 -0.97 -7.53
N LYS A 90 1.73 -1.49 -7.17
CA LYS A 90 2.26 -2.70 -7.80
C LYS A 90 1.23 -3.83 -7.70
N TRP A 91 1.14 -4.66 -8.71
CA TRP A 91 0.23 -5.80 -8.70
C TRP A 91 0.91 -7.06 -9.19
N VAL A 92 0.43 -8.20 -8.73
CA VAL A 92 0.96 -9.50 -9.10
C VAL A 92 -0.04 -10.17 -10.04
N SER A 93 0.43 -10.71 -11.16
CA SER A 93 -0.41 -11.53 -12.00
C SER A 93 -0.70 -12.86 -11.34
N GLY A 94 -1.94 -13.31 -11.44
CA GLY A 94 -2.39 -14.55 -10.83
C GLY A 94 -3.90 -14.69 -10.93
N ARG A 95 -4.40 -15.78 -10.42
CA ARG A 95 -5.85 -15.97 -10.23
C ARG A 95 -6.26 -15.60 -8.81
N GLU A 96 -7.49 -15.21 -8.65
CA GLU A 96 -8.07 -15.01 -7.31
C GLU A 96 -8.17 -16.35 -6.55
N CYS A 97 -7.99 -16.27 -5.24
CA CYS A 97 -8.22 -17.39 -4.33
C CYS A 97 -9.69 -17.80 -4.37
N GLU A 98 -9.95 -19.07 -4.54
CA GLU A 98 -11.30 -19.62 -4.52
C GLU A 98 -11.57 -20.35 -3.21
N VAL A 99 -12.45 -19.78 -2.38
CA VAL A 99 -12.77 -20.29 -1.04
C VAL A 99 -13.34 -21.72 -1.02
N ARG A 100 -13.83 -22.23 -2.16
CA ARG A 100 -14.32 -23.60 -2.31
C ARG A 100 -13.21 -24.59 -2.60
N ARG A 101 -11.98 -24.13 -2.87
CA ARG A 101 -10.83 -25.00 -3.11
C ARG A 101 -9.99 -25.07 -1.84
N GLU A 102 -9.96 -26.24 -1.21
CA GLU A 102 -9.18 -26.47 0.01
C GLU A 102 -7.72 -26.02 -0.11
N ARG A 103 -7.08 -26.33 -1.23
CA ARG A 103 -5.70 -25.91 -1.51
C ARG A 103 -5.53 -24.39 -1.45
N ASP A 104 -6.46 -23.62 -2.03
CA ASP A 104 -6.40 -22.15 -2.05
C ASP A 104 -6.56 -21.60 -0.62
N VAL A 105 -7.44 -22.20 0.17
CA VAL A 105 -7.65 -21.81 1.57
C VAL A 105 -6.39 -22.10 2.40
N LEU A 106 -5.76 -23.26 2.20
CA LEU A 106 -4.51 -23.61 2.88
C LEU A 106 -3.37 -22.66 2.50
N GLU A 107 -3.21 -22.38 1.20
CA GLU A 107 -2.20 -21.44 0.72
C GLU A 107 -2.43 -20.02 1.30
N ALA A 108 -3.68 -19.56 1.37
CA ALA A 108 -4.03 -18.27 1.98
C ALA A 108 -3.73 -18.24 3.49
N ALA A 109 -4.06 -19.31 4.21
CA ALA A 109 -3.78 -19.44 5.65
C ALA A 109 -2.27 -19.48 5.92
N GLN A 110 -1.49 -20.18 5.09
CA GLN A 110 -0.03 -20.21 5.18
C GLN A 110 0.57 -18.82 4.92
N ALA A 111 0.08 -18.11 3.89
CA ALA A 111 0.53 -16.76 3.58
C ALA A 111 0.23 -15.80 4.73
N LEU A 112 -0.94 -15.89 5.36
CA LEU A 112 -1.32 -15.10 6.53
C LEU A 112 -0.44 -15.43 7.73
N GLY A 113 -0.18 -16.71 8.01
CA GLY A 113 0.72 -17.16 9.08
C GLY A 113 2.14 -16.63 8.87
N LEU A 114 2.64 -16.71 7.64
CA LEU A 114 3.94 -16.17 7.28
C LEU A 114 4.00 -14.65 7.46
N LEU A 115 2.95 -13.94 7.05
CA LEU A 115 2.83 -12.50 7.28
C LEU A 115 2.92 -12.16 8.76
N HIS A 116 2.16 -12.84 9.63
CA HIS A 116 2.19 -12.61 11.07
C HIS A 116 3.56 -12.90 11.69
N GLN A 117 4.24 -13.96 11.26
CA GLN A 117 5.60 -14.27 11.74
C GLN A 117 6.62 -13.20 11.35
N ARG A 118 6.42 -12.56 10.20
CA ARG A 118 7.34 -11.56 9.65
C ARG A 118 7.01 -10.13 10.05
N MET A 119 5.82 -9.91 10.60
CA MET A 119 5.46 -8.65 11.24
C MET A 119 5.91 -8.64 12.69
N ASP A 120 7.23 -8.67 12.91
CA ASP A 120 7.75 -8.44 14.26
C ASP A 120 7.70 -6.95 14.57
N TRP A 121 6.70 -6.57 15.34
CA TRP A 121 6.51 -5.21 15.79
C TRP A 121 7.64 -4.71 16.68
N GLY A 122 8.35 -5.60 17.37
CA GLY A 122 9.57 -5.27 18.10
C GLY A 122 10.68 -4.83 17.15
N GLU A 123 10.89 -5.55 16.06
CA GLU A 123 11.87 -5.19 15.03
C GLU A 123 11.41 -3.95 14.24
N ILE A 124 10.12 -3.86 13.92
CA ILE A 124 9.56 -2.72 13.16
C ILE A 124 9.56 -1.44 14.00
N LEU A 125 9.29 -1.52 15.30
CA LEU A 125 9.13 -0.36 16.18
C LEU A 125 10.27 -0.22 17.22
N GLY A 126 11.02 -1.30 17.52
CA GLY A 126 11.87 -1.40 18.71
C GLY A 126 13.26 -0.80 18.58
N ASP A 127 13.90 -0.84 17.43
CA ASP A 127 15.33 -0.46 17.27
C ASP A 127 15.53 0.98 16.77
N GLY A 128 14.54 1.85 16.90
CA GLY A 128 14.62 3.18 16.30
C GLY A 128 14.77 3.13 14.77
N ALA A 129 14.58 1.94 14.18
CA ALA A 129 14.66 1.72 12.74
C ALA A 129 13.56 2.50 11.99
N TRP A 130 12.48 2.80 12.69
CA TRP A 130 11.29 3.45 12.14
C TRP A 130 10.94 4.72 12.92
N THR A 131 11.91 5.59 13.09
CA THR A 131 11.66 6.94 13.62
C THR A 131 10.88 7.74 12.58
N LYS A 132 10.19 8.79 13.06
CA LYS A 132 9.47 9.74 12.18
C LYS A 132 10.39 10.28 11.08
N GLU A 133 11.66 10.51 11.41
CA GLU A 133 12.68 10.99 10.48
C GLU A 133 12.99 9.96 9.39
N LYS A 134 13.18 8.69 9.72
CA LYS A 134 13.41 7.62 8.73
C LYS A 134 12.19 7.38 7.83
N MET A 135 10.98 7.46 8.40
CA MET A 135 9.76 7.38 7.58
C MET A 135 9.68 8.57 6.61
N GLN A 136 10.09 9.76 7.05
CA GLN A 136 10.14 10.95 6.18
C GLN A 136 11.21 10.83 5.10
N GLU A 137 12.36 10.24 5.39
CA GLU A 137 13.42 9.98 4.39
C GLU A 137 12.99 8.97 3.32
N MET A 138 12.17 7.99 3.68
CA MET A 138 11.65 6.98 2.74
C MET A 138 10.53 7.49 1.86
N ILE A 139 9.84 8.54 2.27
CA ILE A 139 8.79 9.19 1.47
C ILE A 139 9.45 10.34 0.74
N PRO A 140 9.51 10.33 -0.61
CA PRO A 140 10.03 11.45 -1.37
C PRO A 140 9.36 12.74 -0.92
N GLN A 141 10.14 13.74 -0.57
CA GLN A 141 9.60 15.01 -0.10
C GLN A 141 8.77 15.63 -1.21
N ALA A 142 7.47 15.76 -0.97
CA ALA A 142 6.64 16.64 -1.79
C ALA A 142 7.15 18.07 -1.59
N SER A 143 7.38 18.76 -2.69
CA SER A 143 7.78 20.18 -2.68
C SER A 143 6.93 21.00 -1.72
N ASP A 144 7.56 21.68 -0.88
CA ASP A 144 7.36 22.78 0.10
C ASP A 144 5.97 23.31 0.50
N HIS A 145 4.83 22.72 0.18
CA HIS A 145 3.54 23.37 0.41
C HIS A 145 2.43 22.56 1.10
N GLU A 146 2.69 21.39 1.68
CA GLU A 146 1.72 20.78 2.61
C GLU A 146 2.42 20.37 3.91
N PRO A 147 1.79 20.63 5.08
CA PRO A 147 2.35 20.20 6.35
C PRO A 147 2.49 18.67 6.31
N VAL A 148 3.71 18.23 6.44
CA VAL A 148 4.04 16.82 6.64
C VAL A 148 3.21 16.34 7.82
N LEU A 149 2.42 15.32 7.58
CA LEU A 149 1.55 14.64 8.52
C LEU A 149 2.15 14.60 9.93
N GLU A 150 1.48 15.26 10.88
CA GLU A 150 1.62 14.91 12.29
C GLU A 150 1.09 13.49 12.48
N ILE A 151 1.96 12.52 12.30
CA ILE A 151 1.69 11.16 12.74
C ILE A 151 1.81 11.19 14.26
N GLU A 152 0.72 11.45 14.95
CA GLU A 152 0.62 11.09 16.37
C GLU A 152 0.70 9.56 16.45
N LEU A 153 1.91 9.05 16.60
CA LEU A 153 2.14 7.71 17.10
C LEU A 153 1.71 7.73 18.57
N LYS A 154 0.42 7.62 18.83
CA LYS A 154 -0.03 7.27 20.19
C LYS A 154 0.59 5.92 20.47
N PRO A 155 1.39 5.80 21.56
CA PRO A 155 1.90 4.50 21.96
C PRO A 155 0.68 3.57 22.04
N PHE A 156 0.74 2.46 21.36
CA PHE A 156 -0.25 1.41 21.48
C PHE A 156 -0.12 0.90 22.91
N ALA A 157 -0.89 1.47 23.82
CA ALA A 157 -1.04 0.92 25.17
C ALA A 157 -1.62 -0.48 24.94
N GLY A 158 -0.77 -1.48 25.08
CA GLY A 158 -1.14 -2.88 24.92
C GLY A 158 -2.32 -3.15 25.84
N ARG A 159 -3.52 -3.13 25.31
CA ARG A 159 -4.64 -3.80 25.96
C ARG A 159 -4.37 -5.27 25.81
N ASP A 160 -4.21 -5.89 26.95
CA ASP A 160 -4.10 -7.31 27.12
C ASP A 160 -5.30 -8.00 26.43
N MET A 161 -5.17 -8.35 25.16
CA MET A 161 -6.23 -9.03 24.39
C MET A 161 -6.47 -10.46 24.88
N LEU A 162 -5.74 -10.91 25.92
CA LEU A 162 -5.89 -12.23 26.51
C LEU A 162 -6.91 -12.28 27.67
N SER A 163 -7.44 -11.14 28.10
CA SER A 163 -8.41 -11.09 29.20
C SER A 163 -9.88 -11.19 28.77
N GLU A 164 -10.19 -11.11 27.47
CA GLU A 164 -11.57 -11.16 26.95
C GLU A 164 -11.99 -12.52 26.35
N LEU A 165 -11.15 -13.55 26.47
CA LEU A 165 -11.44 -14.92 26.02
C LEU A 165 -11.64 -15.90 27.18
N ARG A 166 -12.27 -15.43 28.28
CA ARG A 166 -12.76 -16.33 29.34
C ARG A 166 -14.25 -16.20 29.52
#